data_07f9f80fbc8f69c20c73fcd9b7f4cbab
#
_entry.id   07f9f80fbc8f69c20c73fcd9b7f4cbab
#
_cell.length_a   1.000
_cell.length_b   1.000
_cell.length_c   1.000
_cell.angle_alpha   90.00
_cell.angle_beta   90.00
_cell.angle_gamma   90.00
#
_symmetry.space_group_name_H-M   'P 1'
#
loop_
_entity.id
_entity.type
_entity.pdbx_description
1 polymer ?
#
loop_
_entity_poly.entity_id
_entity_poly.type
_entity_poly.pdbx_seq_one_letter_code
_entity_poly.pdbx_strand_id
1 'polypeptide(L)'
;TQTQRLFVGAKEVKTLEAYQDAGVPLFDRAIDWGWFYWFEKPIFALLHWLFEHIGNFGVAIICLTLVVRAIMFPIAQRQFSSMAAMRALQPKMKALQEKHKDDKQQLQMKMMELYKQEKVNPLAGCLPIFIQIPIFFALYKVLMLTIEMRHQPFVLWIKDLSAPDPLHILNLFGLLDFTPPAFLGIGVLALLLVISMYFQFKLNPTQMDPM
;
A
#
# COMPACT_ATOMS: atom_id res chain seq x y z
N THR A 1 23.35 45.77 -2.69
CA THR A 1 21.92 45.46 -3.02
C THR A 1 21.64 44.03 -2.70
N GLN A 2 20.82 43.77 -1.68
CA GLN A 2 20.31 42.40 -1.40
C GLN A 2 19.05 42.21 -2.21
N THR A 3 19.05 41.22 -3.08
CA THR A 3 17.84 40.83 -3.84
C THR A 3 17.10 39.76 -3.03
N GLN A 4 15.90 40.05 -2.60
CA GLN A 4 14.99 39.06 -2.00
C GLN A 4 14.02 38.58 -3.06
N ARG A 5 13.81 37.25 -3.12
CA ARG A 5 12.84 36.62 -4.03
C ARG A 5 11.76 35.99 -3.18
N LEU A 6 10.50 36.24 -3.50
CA LEU A 6 9.34 35.64 -2.89
C LEU A 6 8.65 34.72 -3.91
N PHE A 7 8.43 33.48 -3.55
CA PHE A 7 7.62 32.54 -4.32
C PHE A 7 6.22 32.48 -3.73
N VAL A 8 5.21 32.69 -4.55
CA VAL A 8 3.79 32.57 -4.21
C VAL A 8 3.14 31.69 -5.26
N GLY A 9 2.68 30.48 -4.86
CA GLY A 9 2.06 29.55 -5.79
C GLY A 9 1.83 28.17 -5.17
N ALA A 10 1.23 27.27 -5.95
CA ALA A 10 1.08 25.87 -5.58
C ALA A 10 2.45 25.17 -5.57
N LYS A 11 2.66 24.26 -4.62
CA LYS A 11 3.89 23.47 -4.52
C LYS A 11 3.85 22.28 -5.51
N GLU A 12 3.80 22.56 -6.77
CA GLU A 12 3.93 21.53 -7.81
C GLU A 12 5.39 21.10 -7.95
N VAL A 13 5.62 19.80 -8.01
CA VAL A 13 6.98 19.23 -8.06
C VAL A 13 7.76 19.78 -9.24
N LYS A 14 7.18 19.78 -10.46
CA LYS A 14 7.83 20.32 -11.67
C LYS A 14 8.18 21.81 -11.56
N THR A 15 7.28 22.59 -10.99
CA THR A 15 7.52 24.03 -10.79
C THR A 15 8.69 24.25 -9.83
N LEU A 16 8.75 23.51 -8.73
CA LEU A 16 9.85 23.63 -7.76
C LEU A 16 11.18 23.16 -8.33
N GLU A 17 11.19 22.07 -9.11
CA GLU A 17 12.38 21.57 -9.80
C GLU A 17 12.87 22.60 -10.84
N ALA A 18 11.99 23.20 -11.61
CA ALA A 18 12.37 24.24 -12.58
C ALA A 18 13.00 25.47 -11.90
N TYR A 19 12.52 25.87 -10.73
CA TYR A 19 13.15 26.94 -9.94
C TYR A 19 14.50 26.52 -9.37
N GLN A 20 14.66 25.27 -8.98
CA GLN A 20 15.94 24.73 -8.53
C GLN A 20 16.97 24.76 -9.64
N ASP A 21 16.59 24.33 -10.85
CA ASP A 21 17.45 24.38 -12.05
C ASP A 21 17.79 25.83 -12.47
N ALA A 22 16.89 26.78 -12.18
CA ALA A 22 17.11 28.21 -12.38
C ALA A 22 18.02 28.85 -11.30
N GLY A 23 18.59 28.03 -10.40
CA GLY A 23 19.62 28.48 -9.43
C GLY A 23 19.12 28.77 -8.03
N VAL A 24 17.97 28.24 -7.62
CA VAL A 24 17.49 28.26 -6.23
C VAL A 24 17.78 26.90 -5.58
N PRO A 25 18.89 26.73 -4.86
CA PRO A 25 19.32 25.42 -4.38
C PRO A 25 18.32 24.82 -3.40
N LEU A 26 18.07 23.50 -3.49
CA LEU A 26 17.20 22.71 -2.61
C LEU A 26 15.73 23.17 -2.60
N PHE A 27 15.27 23.85 -3.64
CA PHE A 27 13.90 24.34 -3.69
C PHE A 27 12.88 23.20 -3.87
N ASP A 28 13.27 22.07 -4.44
CA ASP A 28 12.49 20.83 -4.52
C ASP A 28 12.12 20.28 -3.13
N ARG A 29 12.93 20.60 -2.10
CA ARG A 29 12.69 20.20 -0.71
C ARG A 29 11.65 21.08 0.01
N ALA A 30 11.06 22.07 -0.66
CA ALA A 30 9.88 22.77 -0.14
C ALA A 30 8.67 21.82 0.00
N ILE A 31 8.70 20.66 -0.67
CA ILE A 31 7.85 19.52 -0.41
C ILE A 31 8.62 18.58 0.54
N ASP A 32 7.99 18.26 1.69
CA ASP A 32 8.58 17.33 2.65
C ASP A 32 8.35 15.87 2.19
N TRP A 33 9.31 15.34 1.48
CA TRP A 33 9.32 13.93 1.06
C TRP A 33 9.63 12.96 2.21
N GLY A 34 10.19 13.44 3.33
CA GLY A 34 10.53 12.61 4.48
C GLY A 34 11.70 11.64 4.26
N TRP A 35 11.73 10.57 5.06
CA TRP A 35 12.83 9.58 5.08
C TRP A 35 12.88 8.70 3.85
N PHE A 36 11.74 8.50 3.18
CA PHE A 36 11.61 7.62 2.03
C PHE A 36 11.77 8.34 0.68
N TYR A 37 12.40 9.53 0.67
CA TYR A 37 12.67 10.33 -0.52
C TYR A 37 13.14 9.51 -1.74
N TRP A 38 14.06 8.55 -1.53
CA TRP A 38 14.60 7.69 -2.59
C TRP A 38 13.56 6.79 -3.25
N PHE A 39 12.50 6.43 -2.55
CA PHE A 39 11.39 5.66 -3.09
C PHE A 39 10.27 6.56 -3.59
N GLU A 40 10.03 7.67 -2.92
CA GLU A 40 8.91 8.56 -3.23
C GLU A 40 9.11 9.29 -4.55
N LYS A 41 10.29 9.85 -4.82
CA LYS A 41 10.58 10.56 -6.07
C LYS A 41 10.43 9.69 -7.32
N PRO A 42 11.02 8.48 -7.41
CA PRO A 42 10.80 7.60 -8.57
C PRO A 42 9.34 7.18 -8.75
N ILE A 43 8.62 6.92 -7.67
CA ILE A 43 7.21 6.56 -7.73
C ILE A 43 6.38 7.73 -8.22
N PHE A 44 6.64 8.95 -7.73
CA PHE A 44 6.01 10.16 -8.21
C PHE A 44 6.30 10.41 -9.70
N ALA A 45 7.56 10.33 -10.10
CA ALA A 45 7.96 10.52 -11.50
C ALA A 45 7.27 9.52 -12.43
N LEU A 46 7.18 8.24 -12.02
CA LEU A 46 6.47 7.21 -12.77
C LEU A 46 4.97 7.47 -12.83
N LEU A 47 4.35 7.88 -11.71
CA LEU A 47 2.92 8.22 -11.66
C LEU A 47 2.60 9.38 -12.61
N HIS A 48 3.42 10.42 -12.56
CA HIS A 48 3.26 11.60 -13.40
C HIS A 48 3.45 11.26 -14.89
N TRP A 49 4.48 10.48 -15.23
CA TRP A 49 4.70 9.99 -16.59
C TRP A 49 3.51 9.17 -17.11
N LEU A 50 2.98 8.27 -16.28
CA LEU A 50 1.77 7.50 -16.63
C LEU A 50 0.57 8.40 -16.84
N PHE A 51 0.38 9.41 -15.99
CA PHE A 51 -0.71 10.36 -16.13
C PHE A 51 -0.61 11.18 -17.44
N GLU A 52 0.57 11.66 -17.79
CA GLU A 52 0.79 12.39 -19.05
C GLU A 52 0.43 11.56 -20.29
N HIS A 53 0.66 10.25 -20.26
CA HIS A 53 0.37 9.37 -21.40
C HIS A 53 -1.07 8.87 -21.43
N ILE A 54 -1.68 8.65 -20.28
CA ILE A 54 -3.01 8.06 -20.15
C ILE A 54 -4.11 9.14 -20.13
N GLY A 55 -3.81 10.31 -19.58
CA GLY A 55 -4.76 11.43 -19.44
C GLY A 55 -5.82 11.20 -18.34
N ASN A 56 -5.74 10.11 -17.57
CA ASN A 56 -6.64 9.83 -16.45
C ASN A 56 -5.85 9.42 -15.22
N PHE A 57 -5.97 10.22 -14.15
CA PHE A 57 -5.14 10.05 -12.98
C PHE A 57 -5.44 8.74 -12.21
N GLY A 58 -6.72 8.36 -12.12
CA GLY A 58 -7.10 7.11 -11.47
C GLY A 58 -6.60 5.87 -12.20
N VAL A 59 -6.64 5.89 -13.55
CA VAL A 59 -6.06 4.81 -14.36
C VAL A 59 -4.53 4.78 -14.21
N ALA A 60 -3.88 5.94 -14.13
CA ALA A 60 -2.44 6.03 -13.87
C ALA A 60 -2.05 5.40 -12.52
N ILE A 61 -2.85 5.59 -11.45
CA ILE A 61 -2.65 4.93 -10.15
C ILE A 61 -2.77 3.40 -10.28
N ILE A 62 -3.76 2.91 -11.03
CA ILE A 62 -3.91 1.46 -11.27
C ILE A 62 -2.70 0.91 -12.02
N CYS A 63 -2.27 1.57 -13.08
CA CYS A 63 -1.09 1.18 -13.84
C CYS A 63 0.19 1.21 -13.00
N LEU A 64 0.37 2.25 -12.19
CA LEU A 64 1.47 2.33 -11.22
C LEU A 64 1.46 1.12 -10.28
N THR A 65 0.29 0.77 -9.74
CA THR A 65 0.15 -0.39 -8.86
C THR A 65 0.54 -1.68 -9.57
N LEU A 66 0.12 -1.87 -10.81
CA LEU A 66 0.49 -3.04 -11.63
C LEU A 66 2.01 -3.11 -11.87
N VAL A 67 2.65 -1.99 -12.20
CA VAL A 67 4.10 -1.92 -12.39
C VAL A 67 4.85 -2.29 -11.11
N VAL A 68 4.47 -1.68 -9.97
CA VAL A 68 5.08 -1.99 -8.67
C VAL A 68 4.90 -3.47 -8.32
N ARG A 69 3.71 -4.04 -8.56
CA ARG A 69 3.43 -5.47 -8.33
C ARG A 69 4.23 -6.37 -9.26
N ALA A 70 4.41 -5.99 -10.52
CA ALA A 70 5.24 -6.74 -11.47
C ALA A 70 6.71 -6.76 -11.04
N ILE A 71 7.25 -5.64 -10.58
CA ILE A 71 8.62 -5.57 -10.04
C ILE A 71 8.77 -6.44 -8.78
N MET A 72 7.75 -6.47 -7.92
CA MET A 72 7.75 -7.27 -6.69
C MET A 72 7.42 -8.75 -6.90
N PHE A 73 6.98 -9.13 -8.11
CA PHE A 73 6.54 -10.49 -8.41
C PHE A 73 7.57 -11.59 -8.08
N PRO A 74 8.88 -11.49 -8.44
CA PRO A 74 9.87 -12.51 -8.09
C PRO A 74 10.05 -12.69 -6.58
N ILE A 75 9.89 -11.62 -5.81
CA ILE A 75 9.94 -11.68 -4.34
C ILE A 75 8.68 -12.37 -3.82
N ALA A 76 7.52 -12.03 -4.36
CA ALA A 76 6.25 -12.65 -4.00
C ALA A 76 6.23 -14.16 -4.30
N GLN A 77 6.78 -14.60 -5.43
CA GLN A 77 6.89 -16.04 -5.76
C GLN A 77 7.70 -16.81 -4.72
N ARG A 78 8.87 -16.30 -4.32
CA ARG A 78 9.69 -16.92 -3.28
C ARG A 78 8.96 -17.02 -1.95
N GLN A 79 8.20 -16.00 -1.61
CA GLN A 79 7.36 -15.97 -0.43
C GLN A 79 6.26 -17.03 -0.46
N PHE A 80 5.51 -17.15 -1.57
CA PHE A 80 4.46 -18.17 -1.71
C PHE A 80 5.02 -19.58 -1.59
N SER A 81 6.20 -19.86 -2.14
CA SER A 81 6.85 -21.15 -2.01
C SER A 81 7.24 -21.45 -0.54
N SER A 82 7.75 -20.47 0.19
CA SER A 82 8.07 -20.59 1.60
C SER A 82 6.80 -20.81 2.46
N MET A 83 5.73 -20.07 2.17
CA MET A 83 4.45 -20.26 2.86
C MET A 83 3.85 -21.65 2.58
N ALA A 84 3.98 -22.19 1.36
CA ALA A 84 3.55 -23.53 1.03
C ALA A 84 4.33 -24.59 1.82
N ALA A 85 5.64 -24.43 1.97
CA ALA A 85 6.48 -25.29 2.81
C ALA A 85 6.05 -25.23 4.29
N MET A 86 5.75 -24.03 4.82
CA MET A 86 5.24 -23.85 6.16
C MET A 86 3.88 -24.55 6.37
N ARG A 87 2.98 -24.50 5.38
CA ARG A 87 1.69 -25.21 5.45
C ARG A 87 1.88 -26.73 5.53
N ALA A 88 2.83 -27.29 4.79
CA ALA A 88 3.14 -28.72 4.83
C ALA A 88 3.64 -29.16 6.23
N LEU A 89 4.21 -28.25 7.00
CA LEU A 89 4.69 -28.50 8.36
C LEU A 89 3.60 -28.38 9.45
N GLN A 90 2.44 -27.77 9.15
CA GLN A 90 1.37 -27.56 10.11
C GLN A 90 0.96 -28.82 10.89
N PRO A 91 0.75 -30.02 10.27
CA PRO A 91 0.38 -31.20 11.02
C PRO A 91 1.48 -31.65 12.00
N LYS A 92 2.77 -31.50 11.63
CA LYS A 92 3.89 -31.79 12.54
C LYS A 92 3.97 -30.79 13.68
N MET A 93 3.67 -29.52 13.43
CA MET A 93 3.62 -28.47 14.43
C MET A 93 2.49 -28.71 15.44
N LYS A 94 1.28 -29.06 14.98
CA LYS A 94 0.15 -29.40 15.86
C LYS A 94 0.48 -30.60 16.75
N ALA A 95 1.07 -31.65 16.20
CA ALA A 95 1.50 -32.81 16.99
C ALA A 95 2.55 -32.46 18.07
N LEU A 96 3.49 -31.54 17.76
CA LEU A 96 4.45 -31.03 18.73
C LEU A 96 3.80 -30.19 19.83
N GLN A 97 2.84 -29.34 19.46
CA GLN A 97 2.08 -28.52 20.40
C GLN A 97 1.26 -29.39 21.35
N GLU A 98 0.61 -30.43 20.84
CA GLU A 98 -0.15 -31.38 21.69
C GLU A 98 0.74 -32.15 22.64
N LYS A 99 1.95 -32.54 22.21
CA LYS A 99 2.91 -33.31 23.00
C LYS A 99 3.61 -32.50 24.10
N HIS A 100 3.74 -31.18 23.93
CA HIS A 100 4.47 -30.29 24.85
C HIS A 100 3.61 -29.13 25.35
N LYS A 101 2.30 -29.38 25.61
CA LYS A 101 1.36 -28.34 26.08
C LYS A 101 1.80 -27.67 27.39
N ASP A 102 2.45 -28.44 28.26
CA ASP A 102 2.80 -28.01 29.61
C ASP A 102 4.17 -27.33 29.71
N ASP A 103 5.02 -27.47 28.67
CA ASP A 103 6.36 -26.87 28.64
C ASP A 103 6.59 -25.99 27.41
N LYS A 104 6.32 -24.70 27.58
CA LYS A 104 6.48 -23.69 26.52
C LYS A 104 7.94 -23.57 26.05
N GLN A 105 8.93 -23.81 26.92
CA GLN A 105 10.33 -23.69 26.53
C GLN A 105 10.76 -24.85 25.64
N GLN A 106 10.40 -26.08 26.02
CA GLN A 106 10.63 -27.26 25.18
C GLN A 106 9.91 -27.17 23.85
N LEU A 107 8.68 -26.68 23.85
CA LEU A 107 7.91 -26.46 22.60
C LEU A 107 8.65 -25.52 21.64
N GLN A 108 9.13 -24.37 22.14
CA GLN A 108 9.88 -23.42 21.29
C GLN A 108 11.19 -24.03 20.74
N MET A 109 11.93 -24.75 21.56
CA MET A 109 13.16 -25.41 21.09
C MET A 109 12.86 -26.46 20.05
N LYS A 110 11.84 -27.29 20.25
CA LYS A 110 11.46 -28.36 19.31
C LYS A 110 10.87 -27.76 18.00
N MET A 111 10.16 -26.66 18.07
CA MET A 111 9.69 -25.94 16.90
C MET A 111 10.86 -25.37 16.08
N MET A 112 11.86 -24.78 16.74
CA MET A 112 13.06 -24.27 16.07
C MET A 112 13.89 -25.40 15.46
N GLU A 113 13.98 -26.54 16.13
CA GLU A 113 14.64 -27.75 15.62
C GLU A 113 13.93 -28.28 14.37
N LEU A 114 12.59 -28.36 14.41
CA LEU A 114 11.78 -28.74 13.25
C LEU A 114 12.00 -27.84 12.04
N TYR A 115 12.02 -26.51 12.23
CA TYR A 115 12.30 -25.56 11.16
C TYR A 115 13.70 -25.73 10.56
N LYS A 116 14.70 -26.03 11.41
CA LYS A 116 16.08 -26.31 10.93
C LYS A 116 16.16 -27.63 10.17
N GLN A 117 15.51 -28.69 10.64
CA GLN A 117 15.49 -30.00 9.98
C GLN A 117 14.85 -29.95 8.61
N GLU A 118 13.72 -29.25 8.50
CA GLU A 118 12.97 -29.11 7.25
C GLU A 118 13.50 -27.95 6.36
N LYS A 119 14.57 -27.26 6.79
CA LYS A 119 15.18 -26.12 6.09
C LYS A 119 14.19 -25.01 5.71
N VAL A 120 13.18 -24.80 6.54
CA VAL A 120 12.17 -23.75 6.36
C VAL A 120 12.48 -22.58 7.27
N ASN A 121 12.51 -21.37 6.69
CA ASN A 121 12.74 -20.16 7.45
C ASN A 121 11.39 -19.52 7.86
N PRO A 122 11.04 -19.48 9.16
CA PRO A 122 9.79 -18.87 9.62
C PRO A 122 9.72 -17.37 9.33
N LEU A 123 10.87 -16.67 9.24
CA LEU A 123 10.93 -15.24 8.90
C LEU A 123 10.56 -14.96 7.44
N ALA A 124 10.63 -15.96 6.57
CA ALA A 124 10.23 -15.78 5.17
C ALA A 124 8.72 -15.49 5.01
N GLY A 125 7.90 -15.89 5.97
CA GLY A 125 6.47 -15.58 6.00
C GLY A 125 6.14 -14.12 6.31
N CYS A 126 6.97 -13.42 7.09
CA CYS A 126 6.76 -12.01 7.46
C CYS A 126 7.57 -11.03 6.58
N LEU A 127 8.52 -11.51 5.78
CA LEU A 127 9.33 -10.67 4.87
C LEU A 127 8.51 -9.72 3.99
N PRO A 128 7.35 -10.14 3.44
CA PRO A 128 6.53 -9.24 2.64
C PRO A 128 6.03 -8.02 3.36
N ILE A 129 5.72 -8.15 4.65
CA ILE A 129 5.24 -7.03 5.47
C ILE A 129 6.33 -5.97 5.54
N PHE A 130 7.59 -6.38 5.78
CA PHE A 130 8.72 -5.47 5.86
C PHE A 130 9.00 -4.75 4.54
N ILE A 131 8.81 -5.40 3.40
CA ILE A 131 8.96 -4.79 2.08
C ILE A 131 7.75 -3.93 1.73
N GLN A 132 6.55 -4.37 2.11
CA GLN A 132 5.30 -3.67 1.80
C GLN A 132 5.15 -2.35 2.55
N ILE A 133 5.65 -2.27 3.81
CA ILE A 133 5.53 -1.06 4.63
C ILE A 133 6.16 0.17 3.95
N PRO A 134 7.45 0.15 3.51
CA PRO A 134 8.04 1.29 2.81
C PRO A 134 7.28 1.66 1.53
N ILE A 135 6.83 0.67 0.75
CA ILE A 135 6.08 0.89 -0.48
C ILE A 135 4.74 1.57 -0.18
N PHE A 136 4.05 1.11 0.87
CA PHE A 136 2.78 1.69 1.28
C PHE A 136 2.95 3.15 1.75
N PHE A 137 3.97 3.43 2.55
CA PHE A 137 4.28 4.78 2.97
C PHE A 137 4.63 5.69 1.79
N ALA A 138 5.44 5.22 0.85
CA ALA A 138 5.80 5.97 -0.33
C ALA A 138 4.57 6.28 -1.20
N LEU A 139 3.71 5.29 -1.47
CA LEU A 139 2.47 5.50 -2.21
C LEU A 139 1.52 6.45 -1.49
N TYR A 140 1.33 6.27 -0.18
CA TYR A 140 0.51 7.16 0.63
C TYR A 140 1.01 8.61 0.54
N LYS A 141 2.32 8.81 0.74
CA LYS A 141 2.92 10.13 0.72
C LYS A 141 2.84 10.79 -0.66
N VAL A 142 3.16 10.03 -1.72
CA VAL A 142 3.03 10.50 -3.11
C VAL A 142 1.60 10.97 -3.40
N LEU A 143 0.59 10.16 -3.07
CA LEU A 143 -0.81 10.52 -3.32
C LEU A 143 -1.27 11.73 -2.49
N MET A 144 -0.80 11.85 -1.24
CA MET A 144 -1.12 13.00 -0.38
C MET A 144 -0.45 14.30 -0.84
N LEU A 145 0.76 14.21 -1.41
CA LEU A 145 1.53 15.38 -1.85
C LEU A 145 1.21 15.81 -3.28
N THR A 146 0.59 14.91 -4.07
CA THR A 146 0.26 15.19 -5.48
C THR A 146 -0.92 16.14 -5.59
N ILE A 147 -0.63 17.41 -5.83
CA ILE A 147 -1.64 18.46 -6.05
C ILE A 147 -2.38 18.20 -7.37
N GLU A 148 -1.73 17.61 -8.35
CA GLU A 148 -2.27 17.33 -9.70
C GLU A 148 -3.46 16.35 -9.66
N MET A 149 -3.63 15.57 -8.60
CA MET A 149 -4.77 14.69 -8.39
C MET A 149 -6.05 15.45 -8.03
N ARG A 150 -5.93 16.69 -7.57
CA ARG A 150 -7.07 17.49 -7.10
C ARG A 150 -8.05 17.74 -8.25
N HIS A 151 -9.33 17.44 -7.99
CA HIS A 151 -10.44 17.59 -8.95
C HIS A 151 -10.27 16.77 -10.24
N GLN A 152 -9.41 15.74 -10.23
CA GLN A 152 -9.29 14.84 -11.38
C GLN A 152 -10.39 13.78 -11.37
N PRO A 153 -11.11 13.62 -12.49
CA PRO A 153 -12.11 12.57 -12.62
C PRO A 153 -11.44 11.19 -12.80
N PHE A 154 -12.14 10.16 -12.37
CA PHE A 154 -11.72 8.80 -12.67
C PHE A 154 -12.72 8.15 -13.64
N VAL A 155 -13.58 7.26 -13.16
CA VAL A 155 -14.59 6.58 -13.98
C VAL A 155 -15.90 6.46 -13.20
N LEU A 156 -17.00 6.24 -13.91
CA LEU A 156 -18.35 6.06 -13.37
C LEU A 156 -18.78 7.24 -12.50
N TRP A 157 -19.00 7.01 -11.23
CA TRP A 157 -19.48 8.01 -10.27
C TRP A 157 -18.37 8.85 -9.63
N ILE A 158 -17.11 8.44 -9.78
CA ILE A 158 -15.97 9.14 -9.18
C ILE A 158 -15.58 10.30 -10.09
N LYS A 159 -16.16 11.46 -9.81
CA LYS A 159 -15.91 12.70 -10.56
C LYS A 159 -14.72 13.48 -10.03
N ASP A 160 -14.31 13.23 -8.79
CA ASP A 160 -13.19 13.88 -8.13
C ASP A 160 -12.49 12.88 -7.21
N LEU A 161 -11.22 12.56 -7.53
CA LEU A 161 -10.40 11.64 -6.74
C LEU A 161 -9.99 12.22 -5.37
N SER A 162 -10.08 13.54 -5.20
CA SER A 162 -9.75 14.21 -3.94
C SER A 162 -10.95 14.42 -3.02
N ALA A 163 -12.17 14.15 -3.52
CA ALA A 163 -13.39 14.26 -2.75
C ALA A 163 -13.80 12.91 -2.11
N PRO A 164 -14.56 12.93 -1.02
CA PRO A 164 -15.18 11.73 -0.49
C PRO A 164 -16.10 11.06 -1.51
N ASP A 165 -16.23 9.73 -1.42
CA ASP A 165 -17.14 8.96 -2.27
C ASP A 165 -18.59 9.43 -2.07
N PRO A 166 -19.30 9.90 -3.10
CA PRO A 166 -20.69 10.35 -2.96
C PRO A 166 -21.68 9.20 -2.77
N LEU A 167 -21.30 7.99 -3.14
CA LEU A 167 -22.15 6.81 -3.03
C LEU A 167 -21.90 6.09 -1.71
N HIS A 168 -22.88 6.18 -0.80
CA HIS A 168 -22.85 5.51 0.49
C HIS A 168 -23.93 4.44 0.59
N ILE A 169 -23.71 3.43 1.42
CA ILE A 169 -24.72 2.40 1.69
C ILE A 169 -25.98 3.04 2.29
N LEU A 170 -25.82 4.02 3.18
CA LEU A 170 -26.92 4.67 3.89
C LEU A 170 -27.80 5.54 2.99
N ASN A 171 -27.29 6.08 1.89
CA ASN A 171 -28.11 6.82 0.92
C ASN A 171 -28.59 5.94 -0.24
N LEU A 172 -28.57 4.61 -0.06
CA LEU A 172 -28.92 3.62 -1.09
C LEU A 172 -28.17 3.87 -2.42
N PHE A 173 -26.87 4.11 -2.33
CA PHE A 173 -26.01 4.38 -3.49
C PHE A 173 -26.44 5.61 -4.30
N GLY A 174 -26.87 6.67 -3.61
CA GLY A 174 -27.27 7.93 -4.22
C GLY A 174 -28.74 8.02 -4.65
N LEU A 175 -29.57 7.03 -4.32
CA LEU A 175 -31.01 7.07 -4.56
C LEU A 175 -31.77 8.02 -3.61
N LEU A 176 -31.22 8.28 -2.44
CA LEU A 176 -31.79 9.20 -1.45
C LEU A 176 -30.96 10.47 -1.40
N ASP A 177 -31.59 11.62 -1.47
CA ASP A 177 -30.97 12.95 -1.31
C ASP A 177 -30.61 13.23 0.17
N PHE A 178 -29.82 12.35 0.75
CA PHE A 178 -29.37 12.43 2.11
C PHE A 178 -27.84 12.26 2.17
N THR A 179 -27.16 13.20 2.80
CA THR A 179 -25.71 13.12 3.08
C THR A 179 -25.50 12.52 4.47
N PRO A 180 -25.06 11.25 4.57
CA PRO A 180 -24.80 10.65 5.87
C PRO A 180 -23.64 11.36 6.59
N PRO A 181 -23.63 11.37 7.94
CA PRO A 181 -22.50 11.88 8.71
C PRO A 181 -21.20 11.16 8.30
N ALA A 182 -20.07 11.88 8.24
CA ALA A 182 -18.80 11.37 7.73
C ALA A 182 -18.32 10.05 8.41
N PHE A 183 -18.62 9.86 9.68
CA PHE A 183 -18.27 8.64 10.42
C PHE A 183 -19.11 7.40 10.09
N LEU A 184 -20.28 7.58 9.45
CA LEU A 184 -21.17 6.51 8.98
C LEU A 184 -21.15 6.38 7.45
N GLY A 185 -20.42 7.25 6.77
CA GLY A 185 -20.31 7.30 5.32
C GLY A 185 -19.43 6.18 4.74
N ILE A 186 -19.93 4.93 4.79
CA ILE A 186 -19.23 3.81 4.14
C ILE A 186 -19.51 3.87 2.64
N GLY A 187 -18.52 4.27 1.87
CA GLY A 187 -18.59 4.35 0.41
C GLY A 187 -18.49 2.98 -0.27
N VAL A 188 -18.84 2.94 -1.56
CA VAL A 188 -18.79 1.72 -2.39
C VAL A 188 -17.39 1.15 -2.46
N LEU A 189 -16.35 1.98 -2.54
CA LEU A 189 -14.95 1.51 -2.58
C LEU A 189 -14.55 0.79 -1.29
N ALA A 190 -15.00 1.28 -0.13
CA ALA A 190 -14.76 0.61 1.15
C ALA A 190 -15.45 -0.76 1.22
N LEU A 191 -16.69 -0.85 0.70
CA LEU A 191 -17.41 -2.12 0.61
C LEU A 191 -16.68 -3.12 -0.30
N LEU A 192 -16.24 -2.69 -1.47
CA LEU A 192 -15.46 -3.52 -2.40
C LEU A 192 -14.15 -4.00 -1.77
N LEU A 193 -13.49 -3.14 -0.98
CA LEU A 193 -12.30 -3.53 -0.23
C LEU A 193 -12.60 -4.66 0.76
N VAL A 194 -13.66 -4.52 1.57
CA VAL A 194 -14.06 -5.56 2.54
C VAL A 194 -14.40 -6.88 1.85
N ILE A 195 -15.15 -6.83 0.75
CA ILE A 195 -15.48 -8.01 -0.06
C ILE A 195 -14.20 -8.66 -0.62
N SER A 196 -13.31 -7.87 -1.18
CA SER A 196 -12.02 -8.34 -1.71
C SER A 196 -11.18 -9.00 -0.61
N MET A 197 -11.08 -8.38 0.57
CA MET A 197 -10.38 -8.96 1.71
C MET A 197 -11.00 -10.28 2.17
N TYR A 198 -12.33 -10.35 2.23
CA TYR A 198 -13.04 -11.60 2.58
C TYR A 198 -12.68 -12.74 1.62
N PHE A 199 -12.73 -12.49 0.31
CA PHE A 199 -12.30 -13.49 -0.68
C PHE A 199 -10.83 -13.83 -0.56
N GLN A 200 -9.97 -12.86 -0.31
CA GLN A 200 -8.53 -13.09 -0.11
C GLN A 200 -8.28 -14.00 1.10
N PHE A 201 -8.96 -13.79 2.22
CA PHE A 201 -8.86 -14.67 3.39
C PHE A 201 -9.41 -16.06 3.13
N LYS A 202 -10.53 -16.16 2.41
CA LYS A 202 -11.13 -17.46 2.08
C LYS A 202 -10.27 -18.28 1.12
N LEU A 203 -9.64 -17.65 0.13
CA LEU A 203 -8.78 -18.30 -0.85
C LEU A 203 -7.37 -18.57 -0.30
N ASN A 204 -6.92 -17.80 0.67
CA ASN A 204 -5.63 -17.95 1.36
C ASN A 204 -5.83 -18.22 2.84
N PRO A 205 -6.32 -19.41 3.22
CA PRO A 205 -6.47 -19.73 4.63
C PRO A 205 -5.09 -19.85 5.28
N THR A 206 -4.52 -18.74 5.67
CA THR A 206 -3.47 -18.67 6.68
C THR A 206 -4.16 -18.88 8.01
N GLN A 207 -4.60 -20.10 8.28
CA GLN A 207 -5.10 -20.44 9.60
C GLN A 207 -3.93 -20.50 10.55
N MET A 208 -3.67 -19.39 11.22
CA MET A 208 -3.39 -19.47 12.62
C MET A 208 -4.73 -19.83 13.28
N ASP A 209 -4.94 -21.11 13.64
CA ASP A 209 -5.97 -21.44 14.61
C ASP A 209 -5.70 -20.57 15.84
N PRO A 210 -6.68 -19.77 16.31
CA PRO A 210 -6.50 -19.07 17.57
C PRO A 210 -6.32 -20.11 18.67
N MET A 211 -5.23 -19.97 19.40
CA MET A 211 -4.98 -20.73 20.64
C MET A 211 -6.01 -20.37 21.68
#